data_a902ada50c6b5db7d01ef21efc5f3e32
#
_entry.id   a902ada50c6b5db7d01ef21efc5f3e32
#
_cell.length_a   1.000
_cell.length_b   1.000
_cell.length_c   1.000
_cell.angle_alpha   90.00
_cell.angle_beta   90.00
_cell.angle_gamma   90.00
#
_symmetry.space_group_name_H-M   'P 1'
#
loop_
_entity.id
_entity.type
_entity.pdbx_description
1 polymer ?
#
loop_
_entity_poly.entity_id
_entity_poly.type
_entity_poly.pdbx_seq_one_letter_code
_entity_poly.pdbx_strand_id
1 'polypeptide(L)'
;MYYSKTEYKLKGFERSNTKNKKYDAILINKTTNKERRIPFGDSRYQQYKDTTGLKLFSNKDHGDTMRRNSYRKRHSGDIQTDKYSAGYFSMNYLWG
;
A
#
# COMPACT_ATOMS: atom_id res chain seq x y z
N MET A 1 9.34 8.23 2.07
CA MET A 1 10.24 7.07 2.12
C MET A 1 10.05 6.24 0.85
N TYR A 2 11.13 5.98 0.14
CA TYR A 2 11.08 5.26 -1.13
C TYR A 2 12.17 4.19 -1.16
N TYR A 3 11.81 3.01 -1.67
CA TYR A 3 12.76 1.92 -1.87
C TYR A 3 12.71 1.48 -3.34
N SER A 4 13.88 1.39 -3.97
CA SER A 4 13.99 1.02 -5.38
C SER A 4 13.58 -0.45 -5.60
N LYS A 5 12.81 -0.71 -6.66
CA LYS A 5 12.45 -2.07 -7.06
C LYS A 5 13.64 -2.87 -7.58
N THR A 6 14.73 -2.20 -7.96
CA THR A 6 15.95 -2.88 -8.37
C THR A 6 16.72 -3.44 -7.17
N GLU A 7 16.60 -2.83 -6.00
CA GLU A 7 17.30 -3.23 -4.77
C GLU A 7 16.43 -4.05 -3.82
N TYR A 8 15.11 -3.90 -3.89
CA TYR A 8 14.16 -4.52 -2.98
C TYR A 8 13.10 -5.30 -3.73
N LYS A 9 12.59 -6.35 -3.10
CA LYS A 9 11.41 -7.07 -3.57
C LYS A 9 10.34 -7.08 -2.50
N LEU A 10 9.09 -7.14 -2.91
CA LEU A 10 7.96 -7.25 -1.99
C LEU A 10 7.85 -8.68 -1.46
N LYS A 11 7.94 -8.84 -0.14
CA LYS A 11 7.75 -10.12 0.54
C LYS A 11 6.27 -10.40 0.82
N GLY A 12 5.54 -9.38 1.27
CA GLY A 12 4.13 -9.53 1.63
C GLY A 12 3.64 -8.36 2.45
N PHE A 13 2.51 -8.56 3.12
CA PHE A 13 1.86 -7.56 3.95
C PHE A 13 1.60 -8.12 5.33
N GLU A 14 1.62 -7.24 6.35
CA GLU A 14 1.19 -7.55 7.70
C GLU A 14 0.36 -6.39 8.23
N ARG A 15 -0.42 -6.65 9.28
CA ARG A 15 -1.13 -5.59 9.97
C ARG A 15 -0.12 -4.61 10.56
N SER A 16 -0.33 -3.30 10.31
CA SER A 16 0.60 -2.29 10.81
C SER A 16 0.46 -2.08 12.31
N ASN A 17 1.59 -1.90 12.99
CA ASN A 17 1.64 -1.44 14.38
C ASN A 17 1.76 0.07 14.48
N THR A 18 1.89 0.76 13.35
CA THR A 18 1.95 2.21 13.31
C THR A 18 0.54 2.77 13.48
N LYS A 19 0.40 3.76 14.38
CA LYS A 19 -0.90 4.39 14.67
C LYS A 19 -1.54 4.92 13.37
N ASN A 20 -2.82 4.64 13.21
CA ASN A 20 -3.65 5.08 12.07
C ASN A 20 -3.21 4.52 10.71
N LYS A 21 -2.43 3.45 10.69
CA LYS A 21 -2.07 2.75 9.44
C LYS A 21 -2.68 1.36 9.41
N LYS A 22 -3.12 0.94 8.20
CA LYS A 22 -3.76 -0.37 8.02
C LYS A 22 -2.75 -1.50 7.95
N TYR A 23 -1.76 -1.36 7.08
CA TYR A 23 -0.83 -2.42 6.76
C TYR A 23 0.60 -1.90 6.68
N ASP A 24 1.54 -2.83 6.90
CA ASP A 24 2.94 -2.67 6.53
C ASP A 24 3.20 -3.51 5.29
N ALA A 25 3.76 -2.91 4.25
CA ALA A 25 4.37 -3.63 3.15
C ALA A 25 5.77 -4.05 3.58
N ILE A 26 6.08 -5.33 3.45
CA ILE A 26 7.35 -5.88 3.88
C ILE A 26 8.25 -6.07 2.67
N LEU A 27 9.37 -5.38 2.65
CA LEU A 27 10.35 -5.41 1.58
C LEU A 27 11.61 -6.12 2.05
N ILE A 28 12.24 -6.85 1.13
CA ILE A 28 13.51 -7.55 1.37
C ILE A 28 14.55 -6.97 0.43
N ASN A 29 15.70 -6.57 0.99
CA ASN A 29 16.85 -6.18 0.18
C ASN A 29 17.41 -7.41 -0.52
N LYS A 30 17.52 -7.35 -1.85
CA LYS A 30 17.97 -8.49 -2.67
C LYS A 30 19.42 -8.91 -2.41
N THR A 31 20.24 -8.00 -1.90
CA THR A 31 21.65 -8.26 -1.64
C THR A 31 21.90 -8.64 -0.18
N THR A 32 21.33 -7.89 0.79
CA THR A 32 21.60 -8.08 2.20
C THR A 32 20.58 -8.95 2.92
N ASN A 33 19.43 -9.23 2.29
CA ASN A 33 18.28 -9.92 2.87
C ASN A 33 17.66 -9.22 4.08
N LYS A 34 17.99 -7.97 4.32
CA LYS A 34 17.39 -7.18 5.40
C LYS A 34 15.99 -6.75 5.05
N GLU A 35 15.09 -6.81 6.02
CA GLU A 35 13.72 -6.35 5.86
C GLU A 35 13.58 -4.86 6.08
N ARG A 36 12.65 -4.26 5.34
CA ARG A 36 12.17 -2.89 5.54
C ARG A 36 10.65 -2.92 5.50
N ARG A 37 10.02 -2.03 6.24
CA ARG A 37 8.57 -1.94 6.30
C ARG A 37 8.11 -0.54 5.89
N ILE A 38 7.06 -0.49 5.08
CA ILE A 38 6.43 0.77 4.69
C ILE A 38 4.98 0.72 5.19
N PRO A 39 4.63 1.46 6.25
CA PRO A 39 3.23 1.59 6.67
C PRO A 39 2.44 2.35 5.61
N PHE A 40 1.23 1.84 5.29
CA PHE A 40 0.37 2.50 4.32
C PHE A 40 -1.11 2.30 4.65
N GLY A 41 -1.95 3.14 4.02
CA GLY A 41 -3.38 3.12 4.24
C GLY A 41 -3.77 3.74 5.58
N ASP A 42 -4.75 4.66 5.57
CA ASP A 42 -5.24 5.26 6.81
C ASP A 42 -6.37 4.41 7.38
N SER A 43 -6.18 3.88 8.59
CA SER A 43 -7.16 3.00 9.23
C SER A 43 -8.48 3.70 9.57
N ARG A 44 -8.50 5.03 9.58
CA ARG A 44 -9.70 5.82 9.87
C ARG A 44 -10.61 5.97 8.65
N TYR A 45 -10.12 5.70 7.44
CA TYR A 45 -10.84 5.95 6.20
C TYR A 45 -11.16 4.66 5.45
N GLN A 46 -12.18 4.74 4.60
CA GLN A 46 -12.55 3.67 3.69
C GLN A 46 -11.56 3.60 2.51
N GLN A 47 -11.58 2.49 1.81
CA GLN A 47 -10.87 2.28 0.56
C GLN A 47 -11.80 1.69 -0.49
N TYR A 48 -11.33 1.62 -1.74
CA TYR A 48 -12.12 1.00 -2.80
C TYR A 48 -12.27 -0.51 -2.56
N LYS A 49 -11.15 -1.22 -2.42
CA LYS A 49 -11.14 -2.65 -2.14
C LYS A 49 -9.79 -3.07 -1.57
N ASP A 50 -9.82 -3.83 -0.47
CA ASP A 50 -8.62 -4.40 0.13
C ASP A 50 -8.19 -5.63 -0.68
N THR A 51 -7.11 -5.49 -1.46
CA THR A 51 -6.57 -6.57 -2.28
C THR A 51 -5.23 -7.10 -1.75
N THR A 52 -4.89 -6.81 -0.49
CA THR A 52 -3.64 -7.30 0.11
C THR A 52 -3.65 -8.81 0.35
N GLY A 53 -4.81 -9.45 0.32
CA GLY A 53 -4.99 -10.85 0.66
C GLY A 53 -5.27 -11.11 2.13
N LEU A 54 -4.96 -10.17 3.03
CA LEU A 54 -5.19 -10.31 4.47
C LEU A 54 -6.64 -10.04 4.87
N LYS A 55 -7.31 -9.17 4.13
CA LYS A 55 -8.74 -8.81 4.31
C LYS A 55 -9.09 -8.31 5.72
N LEU A 56 -8.13 -7.75 6.44
CA LEU A 56 -8.36 -7.27 7.81
C LEU A 56 -9.23 -6.02 7.84
N PHE A 57 -9.28 -5.27 6.75
CA PHE A 57 -10.05 -4.02 6.63
C PHE A 57 -11.10 -4.09 5.52
N SER A 58 -11.58 -5.30 5.19
CA SER A 58 -12.60 -5.48 4.16
C SER A 58 -13.91 -4.76 4.48
N ASN A 59 -14.21 -4.56 5.75
CA ASN A 59 -15.38 -3.79 6.20
C ASN A 59 -15.29 -2.30 5.82
N LYS A 60 -14.12 -1.83 5.40
CA LYS A 60 -13.90 -0.47 4.89
C LYS A 60 -14.02 -0.37 3.36
N ASP A 61 -14.22 -1.49 2.67
CA ASP A 61 -14.38 -1.51 1.21
C ASP A 61 -15.72 -0.88 0.82
N HIS A 62 -15.70 0.15 -0.01
CA HIS A 62 -16.93 0.78 -0.48
C HIS A 62 -17.30 0.37 -1.91
N GLY A 63 -16.33 -0.10 -2.72
CA GLY A 63 -16.58 -0.52 -4.10
C GLY A 63 -17.06 0.57 -5.04
N ASP A 64 -16.91 1.84 -4.65
CA ASP A 64 -17.41 2.97 -5.42
C ASP A 64 -16.40 3.40 -6.47
N THR A 65 -16.70 3.11 -7.74
CA THR A 65 -15.81 3.39 -8.87
C THR A 65 -15.54 4.90 -9.03
N MET A 66 -16.53 5.75 -8.77
CA MET A 66 -16.33 7.20 -8.88
C MET A 66 -15.35 7.71 -7.82
N ARG A 67 -15.48 7.22 -6.58
CA ARG A 67 -14.56 7.55 -5.51
C ARG A 67 -13.15 7.04 -5.82
N ARG A 68 -13.06 5.82 -6.36
CA ARG A 68 -11.79 5.24 -6.81
C ARG A 68 -11.13 6.13 -7.87
N ASN A 69 -11.86 6.53 -8.89
CA ASN A 69 -11.32 7.35 -9.97
C ASN A 69 -10.87 8.72 -9.46
N SER A 70 -11.64 9.33 -8.56
CA SER A 70 -11.27 10.62 -7.95
C SER A 70 -10.00 10.50 -7.11
N TYR A 71 -9.87 9.44 -6.32
CA TYR A 71 -8.68 9.18 -5.52
C TYR A 71 -7.45 9.00 -6.41
N ARG A 72 -7.56 8.16 -7.44
CA ARG A 72 -6.44 7.88 -8.35
C ARG A 72 -6.01 9.13 -9.11
N LYS A 73 -6.95 9.98 -9.49
CA LYS A 73 -6.66 11.25 -10.16
C LYS A 73 -5.88 12.20 -9.24
N ARG A 74 -6.31 12.34 -7.99
CA ARG A 74 -5.63 13.20 -7.01
C ARG A 74 -4.24 12.70 -6.65
N HIS A 75 -4.03 11.40 -6.68
CA HIS A 75 -2.78 10.75 -6.27
C HIS A 75 -2.01 10.17 -7.45
N SER A 76 -2.24 10.68 -8.66
CA SER A 76 -1.57 10.16 -9.87
C SER A 76 -0.04 10.24 -9.78
N GLY A 77 0.50 11.22 -9.06
CA GLY A 77 1.93 11.34 -8.83
C GLY A 77 2.52 10.24 -7.94
N ASP A 78 1.67 9.50 -7.20
CA ASP A 78 2.10 8.41 -6.34
C ASP A 78 2.30 7.09 -7.11
N ILE A 79 1.88 7.04 -8.37
CA ILE A 79 2.02 5.85 -9.20
C ILE A 79 3.40 5.86 -9.85
N GLN A 80 4.43 5.58 -9.06
CA GLN A 80 5.78 5.41 -9.58
C GLN A 80 6.09 3.92 -9.64
N THR A 81 6.30 3.42 -10.85
CA THR A 81 6.43 1.98 -11.09
C THR A 81 7.79 1.41 -10.73
N ASP A 82 8.80 2.26 -10.56
CA ASP A 82 10.17 1.86 -10.26
C ASP A 82 10.53 1.91 -8.77
N LYS A 83 9.62 2.42 -7.93
CA LYS A 83 9.88 2.60 -6.49
C LYS A 83 8.70 2.13 -5.66
N TYR A 84 9.01 1.55 -4.48
CA TYR A 84 8.01 1.24 -3.47
C TYR A 84 7.84 2.43 -2.53
N SER A 85 6.60 2.83 -2.31
CA SER A 85 6.24 3.91 -1.37
C SER A 85 4.88 3.63 -0.75
N ALA A 86 4.52 4.36 0.31
CA ALA A 86 3.19 4.26 0.91
C ALA A 86 2.10 4.59 -0.12
N GLY A 87 2.29 5.64 -0.92
CA GLY A 87 1.36 5.99 -1.99
C GLY A 87 1.21 4.91 -3.03
N TYR A 88 2.31 4.28 -3.43
CA TYR A 88 2.30 3.16 -4.35
C TYR A 88 1.43 2.01 -3.84
N PHE A 89 1.62 1.61 -2.58
CA PHE A 89 0.87 0.48 -2.00
C PHE A 89 -0.61 0.82 -1.81
N SER A 90 -0.94 2.01 -1.33
CA SER A 90 -2.33 2.45 -1.23
C SER A 90 -3.02 2.46 -2.59
N MET A 91 -2.35 3.01 -3.60
CA MET A 91 -2.89 3.12 -4.95
C MET A 91 -3.17 1.75 -5.58
N ASN A 92 -2.27 0.80 -5.40
CA ASN A 92 -2.37 -0.49 -6.08
C ASN A 92 -3.14 -1.54 -5.31
N TYR A 93 -3.17 -1.47 -3.97
CA TYR A 93 -3.76 -2.52 -3.14
C TYR A 93 -5.04 -2.11 -2.41
N LEU A 94 -5.31 -0.83 -2.28
CA LEU A 94 -6.54 -0.33 -1.64
C LEU A 94 -7.44 0.41 -2.62
N TRP A 95 -6.88 1.01 -3.64
CA TRP A 95 -7.59 1.82 -4.64
C TRP A 95 -7.35 1.35 -6.07
N GLY A 96 -6.79 0.19 -6.21
CA GLY A 96 -6.50 -0.43 -7.51
C GLY A 96 -7.66 -1.06 -8.23
#